data_cc0c66cfc94f642de3b5cb1575b389bb
#
_entry.id   cc0c66cfc94f642de3b5cb1575b389bb
#
_cell.length_a   1.000
_cell.length_b   1.000
_cell.length_c   1.000
_cell.angle_alpha   90.00
_cell.angle_beta   90.00
_cell.angle_gamma   90.00
#
_symmetry.space_group_name_H-M   'P 1'
#
loop_
_entity.id
_entity.type
_entity.pdbx_description
1 polymer ?
#
loop_
_entity_poly.entity_id
_entity_poly.type
_entity_poly.pdbx_seq_one_letter_code
_entity_poly.pdbx_strand_id
1 'polypeptide(L)'
;MLRLDCLSLLTLTLAVPARLSAQTTADSGSFVVRHANDTVAIERFSRTGIKLEGTLALRNPKKTSEHYSAVIAPDATLPLIEVTVRQGVDSGPVKAKVVQRARVIFKEDSAAVDEVGDAGLVTRVFGTKEGAIPYLNLSFALLEQAVRRARRTQGASHLDFFNLGGGQTISARISPLGSDSLKLDIGDIRFHLRVDREGRVLGGRIPSQDLVVERR
;
A
#
# COMPACT_ATOMS: atom_id res chain seq x y z
N MET A 1 77.93 31.76 8.57
CA MET A 1 77.21 30.47 8.64
C MET A 1 75.71 30.73 8.94
N LEU A 2 74.90 30.80 7.90
CA LEU A 2 73.47 31.02 8.02
C LEU A 2 72.75 29.64 7.90
N ARG A 3 71.98 29.27 8.89
CA ARG A 3 71.10 28.12 8.84
C ARG A 3 69.66 28.55 8.40
N LEU A 4 69.20 28.03 7.27
CA LEU A 4 67.87 28.20 6.79
C LEU A 4 67.03 27.07 7.44
N ASP A 5 66.04 27.42 8.28
CA ASP A 5 64.99 26.47 8.77
C ASP A 5 63.85 26.46 7.76
N CYS A 6 63.65 25.27 7.17
CA CYS A 6 62.56 24.99 6.26
C CYS A 6 61.28 24.68 7.05
N LEU A 7 60.33 25.62 7.07
CA LEU A 7 59.01 25.44 7.70
C LEU A 7 58.09 24.70 6.70
N SER A 8 57.85 23.40 6.92
CA SER A 8 56.92 22.62 6.12
C SER A 8 55.47 22.88 6.57
N LEU A 9 54.70 23.56 5.71
CA LEU A 9 53.26 23.79 5.92
C LEU A 9 52.48 22.53 5.54
N LEU A 10 51.95 21.85 6.52
CA LEU A 10 51.09 20.65 6.35
C LEU A 10 49.65 21.11 6.12
N THR A 11 49.16 21.11 4.88
CA THR A 11 47.80 21.43 4.53
C THR A 11 46.90 20.19 4.77
N LEU A 12 46.09 20.24 5.81
CA LEU A 12 45.07 19.23 6.17
C LEU A 12 43.83 19.48 5.34
N THR A 13 43.63 18.70 4.28
CA THR A 13 42.40 18.71 3.48
C THR A 13 41.30 17.94 4.21
N LEU A 14 40.31 18.65 4.76
CA LEU A 14 39.07 18.06 5.29
C LEU A 14 38.23 17.56 4.10
N ALA A 15 38.18 16.25 3.90
CA ALA A 15 37.24 15.61 3.01
C ALA A 15 35.86 15.61 3.70
N VAL A 16 34.96 16.49 3.28
CA VAL A 16 33.54 16.46 3.69
C VAL A 16 32.88 15.29 2.97
N PRO A 17 32.35 14.28 3.69
CA PRO A 17 31.61 13.20 3.05
C PRO A 17 30.34 13.76 2.42
N ALA A 18 30.26 13.77 1.09
CA ALA A 18 29.04 14.06 0.38
C ALA A 18 27.98 13.00 0.78
N ARG A 19 27.01 13.42 1.57
CA ARG A 19 25.82 12.59 1.83
C ARG A 19 25.08 12.45 0.50
N LEU A 20 25.24 11.29 -0.15
CA LEU A 20 24.33 10.88 -1.21
C LEU A 20 22.93 10.78 -0.59
N SER A 21 22.13 11.81 -0.78
CA SER A 21 20.68 11.72 -0.56
C SER A 21 20.16 10.65 -1.51
N ALA A 22 19.85 9.46 -0.99
CA ALA A 22 19.17 8.44 -1.75
C ALA A 22 17.85 9.06 -2.23
N GLN A 23 17.80 9.44 -3.50
CA GLN A 23 16.55 9.87 -4.14
C GLN A 23 15.61 8.67 -4.05
N THR A 24 14.61 8.78 -3.19
CA THR A 24 13.51 7.81 -3.10
C THR A 24 12.75 7.89 -4.43
N THR A 25 13.05 6.97 -5.35
CA THR A 25 12.34 6.87 -6.63
C THR A 25 10.88 6.65 -6.33
N ALA A 26 10.04 7.60 -6.76
CA ALA A 26 8.61 7.45 -6.69
C ALA A 26 8.20 6.27 -7.58
N ASP A 27 7.49 5.29 -7.01
CA ASP A 27 6.91 4.16 -7.73
C ASP A 27 5.43 4.48 -7.97
N SER A 28 5.01 4.55 -9.22
CA SER A 28 3.61 4.80 -9.59
C SER A 28 3.16 3.83 -10.66
N GLY A 29 1.86 3.63 -10.76
CA GLY A 29 1.29 2.73 -11.75
C GLY A 29 -0.22 2.64 -11.65
N SER A 30 -0.78 1.74 -12.42
CA SER A 30 -2.18 1.38 -12.31
C SER A 30 -2.37 -0.13 -12.38
N PHE A 31 -3.43 -0.60 -11.73
CA PHE A 31 -3.94 -1.96 -11.88
C PHE A 31 -5.29 -1.92 -12.56
N VAL A 32 -5.47 -2.79 -13.54
CA VAL A 32 -6.76 -3.02 -14.19
C VAL A 32 -7.24 -4.40 -13.79
N VAL A 33 -8.42 -4.47 -13.18
CA VAL A 33 -9.07 -5.72 -12.77
C VAL A 33 -10.20 -6.02 -13.74
N ARG A 34 -10.20 -7.26 -14.26
CA ARG A 34 -11.19 -7.72 -15.24
C ARG A 34 -11.87 -8.99 -14.78
N HIS A 35 -13.14 -9.09 -15.09
CA HIS A 35 -13.91 -10.32 -15.09
C HIS A 35 -14.24 -10.66 -16.55
N ALA A 36 -13.73 -11.76 -17.05
CA ALA A 36 -13.72 -12.05 -18.49
C ALA A 36 -13.15 -10.86 -19.31
N ASN A 37 -13.93 -10.25 -20.17
CA ASN A 37 -13.55 -9.10 -21.00
C ASN A 37 -13.91 -7.75 -20.37
N ASP A 38 -14.67 -7.74 -19.28
CA ASP A 38 -15.15 -6.52 -18.65
C ASP A 38 -14.19 -6.00 -17.60
N THR A 39 -13.87 -4.71 -17.66
CA THR A 39 -13.14 -4.04 -16.59
C THR A 39 -14.08 -3.78 -15.42
N VAL A 40 -13.80 -4.37 -14.26
CA VAL A 40 -14.60 -4.22 -13.03
C VAL A 40 -14.02 -3.21 -12.06
N ALA A 41 -12.70 -3.00 -12.12
CA ALA A 41 -12.03 -1.97 -11.32
C ALA A 41 -10.77 -1.44 -12.02
N ILE A 42 -10.43 -0.18 -11.72
CA ILE A 42 -9.15 0.44 -12.09
C ILE A 42 -8.61 1.12 -10.85
N GLU A 43 -7.41 0.73 -10.43
CA GLU A 43 -6.65 1.40 -9.39
C GLU A 43 -5.51 2.20 -10.01
N ARG A 44 -5.33 3.46 -9.58
CA ARG A 44 -4.12 4.25 -9.85
C ARG A 44 -3.48 4.59 -8.53
N PHE A 45 -2.17 4.44 -8.44
CA PHE A 45 -1.46 4.68 -7.19
C PHE A 45 -0.12 5.36 -7.42
N SER A 46 0.39 5.98 -6.37
CA SER A 46 1.76 6.43 -6.23
C SER A 46 2.30 6.05 -4.86
N ARG A 47 3.58 5.70 -4.83
CA ARG A 47 4.31 5.36 -3.62
C ARG A 47 5.60 6.17 -3.56
N THR A 48 5.80 6.84 -2.45
CA THR A 48 7.08 7.44 -2.06
C THR A 48 7.68 6.65 -0.89
N GLY A 49 8.84 7.06 -0.36
CA GLY A 49 9.44 6.35 0.78
C GLY A 49 8.55 6.21 2.01
N ILE A 50 7.66 7.17 2.25
CA ILE A 50 6.83 7.27 3.47
C ILE A 50 5.33 7.30 3.20
N LYS A 51 4.89 7.28 1.95
CA LYS A 51 3.47 7.47 1.60
C LYS A 51 3.06 6.56 0.45
N LEU A 52 1.86 5.96 0.59
CA LEU A 52 1.15 5.26 -0.46
C LEU A 52 -0.21 5.92 -0.65
N GLU A 53 -0.47 6.42 -1.84
CA GLU A 53 -1.76 7.01 -2.21
C GLU A 53 -2.33 6.29 -3.40
N GLY A 54 -3.65 6.20 -3.46
CA GLY A 54 -4.30 5.62 -4.62
C GLY A 54 -5.77 6.00 -4.75
N THR A 55 -6.29 5.74 -5.93
CA THR A 55 -7.71 5.85 -6.24
C THR A 55 -8.16 4.58 -6.94
N LEU A 56 -9.09 3.88 -6.33
CA LEU A 56 -9.75 2.69 -6.85
C LEU A 56 -11.13 3.08 -7.39
N ALA A 57 -11.31 2.98 -8.69
CA ALA A 57 -12.58 3.22 -9.36
C ALA A 57 -13.27 1.89 -9.66
N LEU A 58 -14.41 1.64 -9.01
CA LEU A 58 -15.22 0.43 -9.19
C LEU A 58 -16.27 0.67 -10.28
N ARG A 59 -16.34 -0.24 -11.25
CA ARG A 59 -17.36 -0.22 -12.30
C ARG A 59 -18.62 -0.98 -11.85
N ASN A 60 -19.23 -0.49 -10.77
CA ASN A 60 -20.51 -0.97 -10.26
C ASN A 60 -21.64 0.00 -10.64
N PRO A 61 -22.93 -0.34 -10.45
CA PRO A 61 -24.07 0.54 -10.77
C PRO A 61 -24.00 1.90 -10.06
N LYS A 62 -23.42 1.96 -8.86
CA LYS A 62 -23.25 3.20 -8.08
C LYS A 62 -22.06 4.03 -8.53
N LYS A 63 -21.19 3.50 -9.42
CA LYS A 63 -19.95 4.14 -9.87
C LYS A 63 -19.13 4.66 -8.68
N THR A 64 -18.76 3.73 -7.80
CA THR A 64 -18.03 4.04 -6.58
C THR A 64 -16.55 4.28 -6.88
N SER A 65 -15.99 5.30 -6.25
CA SER A 65 -14.54 5.50 -6.21
C SER A 65 -14.07 5.63 -4.76
N GLU A 66 -12.93 5.00 -4.47
CA GLU A 66 -12.31 4.99 -3.15
C GLU A 66 -10.92 5.61 -3.28
N HIS A 67 -10.74 6.76 -2.67
CA HIS A 67 -9.43 7.40 -2.58
C HIS A 67 -8.82 7.07 -1.22
N TYR A 68 -7.60 6.56 -1.21
CA TYR A 68 -6.88 6.25 0.02
C TYR A 68 -5.51 6.92 0.07
N SER A 69 -5.06 7.20 1.29
CA SER A 69 -3.72 7.69 1.61
C SER A 69 -3.23 6.98 2.86
N ALA A 70 -2.08 6.34 2.79
CA ALA A 70 -1.49 5.59 3.89
C ALA A 70 -0.05 6.03 4.16
N VAL A 71 0.34 6.05 5.42
CA VAL A 71 1.72 6.26 5.85
C VAL A 71 2.45 4.92 5.84
N ILE A 72 3.64 4.89 5.24
CA ILE A 72 4.53 3.74 5.23
C ILE A 72 5.60 3.95 6.31
N ALA A 73 5.66 3.09 7.30
CA ALA A 73 6.70 3.08 8.31
C ALA A 73 7.99 2.39 7.79
N PRO A 74 9.16 2.61 8.46
CA PRO A 74 10.43 2.01 8.04
C PRO A 74 10.43 0.48 7.96
N ASP A 75 9.63 -0.19 8.80
CA ASP A 75 9.41 -1.65 8.81
C ASP A 75 8.40 -2.13 7.75
N ALA A 76 7.95 -1.22 6.88
CA ALA A 76 6.94 -1.44 5.86
C ALA A 76 5.51 -1.73 6.39
N THR A 77 5.22 -1.44 7.65
CA THR A 77 3.84 -1.38 8.16
C THR A 77 3.12 -0.12 7.67
N LEU A 78 1.79 -0.12 7.81
CA LEU A 78 0.93 1.00 7.47
C LEU A 78 0.19 1.47 8.74
N PRO A 79 0.85 2.27 9.63
CA PRO A 79 0.27 2.66 10.92
C PRO A 79 -0.95 3.59 10.81
N LEU A 80 -1.14 4.21 9.65
CA LEU A 80 -2.25 5.11 9.38
C LEU A 80 -2.73 4.93 7.95
N ILE A 81 -4.03 4.85 7.77
CA ILE A 81 -4.69 4.97 6.47
C ILE A 81 -5.94 5.83 6.57
N GLU A 82 -6.15 6.68 5.57
CA GLU A 82 -7.37 7.44 5.36
C GLU A 82 -8.02 6.98 4.07
N VAL A 83 -9.35 6.82 4.10
CA VAL A 83 -10.14 6.42 2.92
C VAL A 83 -11.31 7.37 2.76
N THR A 84 -11.53 7.83 1.53
CA THR A 84 -12.72 8.61 1.15
C THR A 84 -13.47 7.87 0.06
N VAL A 85 -14.72 7.53 0.32
CA VAL A 85 -15.61 6.85 -0.63
C VAL A 85 -16.53 7.89 -1.28
N ARG A 86 -16.58 7.86 -2.61
CA ARG A 86 -17.46 8.71 -3.42
C ARG A 86 -18.36 7.85 -4.28
N GLN A 87 -19.59 8.31 -4.53
CA GLN A 87 -20.55 7.70 -5.45
C GLN A 87 -20.96 8.66 -6.52
N GLY A 88 -21.17 8.15 -7.73
CA GLY A 88 -21.49 8.93 -8.92
C GLY A 88 -20.28 9.23 -9.79
N VAL A 89 -20.48 10.01 -10.83
CA VAL A 89 -19.43 10.48 -11.77
C VAL A 89 -19.33 11.99 -11.69
N ASP A 90 -18.09 12.48 -11.76
CA ASP A 90 -17.88 13.90 -12.06
C ASP A 90 -18.21 14.13 -13.53
N SER A 91 -19.37 14.73 -13.82
CA SER A 91 -19.76 15.09 -15.19
C SER A 91 -20.30 16.52 -15.22
N GLY A 92 -19.52 17.42 -15.82
CA GLY A 92 -19.86 18.84 -15.87
C GLY A 92 -20.07 19.44 -14.47
N PRO A 93 -21.24 20.04 -14.21
CA PRO A 93 -21.56 20.66 -12.92
C PRO A 93 -21.84 19.62 -11.80
N VAL A 94 -22.13 18.35 -12.16
CA VAL A 94 -22.43 17.29 -11.19
C VAL A 94 -21.15 16.71 -10.66
N LYS A 95 -20.98 16.77 -9.34
CA LYS A 95 -19.83 16.17 -8.62
C LYS A 95 -20.25 14.88 -7.94
N ALA A 96 -19.34 13.89 -7.94
CA ALA A 96 -19.53 12.68 -7.16
C ALA A 96 -19.69 13.02 -5.67
N LYS A 97 -20.72 12.45 -5.04
CA LYS A 97 -21.02 12.69 -3.61
C LYS A 97 -20.03 11.89 -2.75
N VAL A 98 -19.42 12.55 -1.76
CA VAL A 98 -18.71 11.84 -0.68
C VAL A 98 -19.77 11.19 0.21
N VAL A 99 -19.71 9.87 0.35
CA VAL A 99 -20.68 9.10 1.15
C VAL A 99 -20.06 8.56 2.44
N GLN A 100 -18.72 8.48 2.50
CA GLN A 100 -18.01 8.01 3.68
C GLN A 100 -16.58 8.56 3.69
N ARG A 101 -16.08 8.87 4.86
CA ARG A 101 -14.66 9.08 5.15
C ARG A 101 -14.31 8.25 6.36
N ALA A 102 -13.20 7.52 6.28
CA ALA A 102 -12.66 6.75 7.38
C ALA A 102 -11.19 7.07 7.57
N ARG A 103 -10.75 7.14 8.81
CA ARG A 103 -9.36 7.20 9.22
C ARG A 103 -9.11 6.06 10.17
N VAL A 104 -8.09 5.25 9.89
CA VAL A 104 -7.74 4.10 10.72
C VAL A 104 -6.31 4.28 11.21
N ILE A 105 -6.14 4.21 12.52
CA ILE A 105 -4.85 4.27 13.21
C ILE A 105 -4.61 2.92 13.84
N PHE A 106 -3.52 2.27 13.47
CA PHE A 106 -3.07 1.00 14.04
C PHE A 106 -2.09 1.26 15.17
N LYS A 107 -2.34 0.64 16.31
CA LYS A 107 -1.47 0.71 17.47
C LYS A 107 -1.45 -0.64 18.17
N GLU A 108 -0.29 -1.30 18.20
CA GLU A 108 -0.10 -2.60 18.84
C GLU A 108 -1.17 -3.63 18.35
N ASP A 109 -2.06 -4.04 19.22
CA ASP A 109 -3.12 -5.02 18.97
C ASP A 109 -4.49 -4.40 18.69
N SER A 110 -4.55 -3.12 18.37
CA SER A 110 -5.79 -2.39 18.12
C SER A 110 -5.76 -1.52 16.87
N ALA A 111 -6.96 -1.28 16.31
CA ALA A 111 -7.22 -0.34 15.24
C ALA A 111 -8.31 0.63 15.69
N ALA A 112 -7.97 1.90 15.83
CA ALA A 112 -8.95 2.97 16.07
C ALA A 112 -9.47 3.46 14.71
N VAL A 113 -10.78 3.40 14.52
CA VAL A 113 -11.47 3.78 13.29
C VAL A 113 -12.37 4.97 13.57
N ASP A 114 -12.02 6.12 12.99
CA ASP A 114 -12.86 7.30 12.91
C ASP A 114 -13.59 7.28 11.57
N GLU A 115 -14.91 7.23 11.61
CA GLU A 115 -15.76 7.19 10.43
C GLU A 115 -16.70 8.39 10.41
N VAL A 116 -16.72 9.13 9.31
CA VAL A 116 -17.64 10.24 9.07
C VAL A 116 -18.57 9.87 7.92
N GLY A 117 -19.84 9.74 8.24
CA GLY A 117 -20.93 9.50 7.29
C GLY A 117 -22.07 10.49 7.46
N ASP A 118 -23.23 10.18 6.89
CA ASP A 118 -24.44 11.04 7.00
C ASP A 118 -24.91 11.18 8.48
N ALA A 119 -24.60 10.22 9.36
CA ALA A 119 -24.93 10.25 10.80
C ALA A 119 -23.90 11.02 11.67
N GLY A 120 -22.87 11.60 11.06
CA GLY A 120 -21.80 12.32 11.76
C GLY A 120 -20.55 11.46 11.99
N LEU A 121 -19.72 11.86 12.97
CA LEU A 121 -18.49 11.16 13.34
C LEU A 121 -18.79 10.04 14.34
N VAL A 122 -18.30 8.84 14.02
CA VAL A 122 -18.34 7.69 14.92
C VAL A 122 -16.91 7.15 15.06
N THR A 123 -16.44 7.02 16.30
CA THR A 123 -15.16 6.38 16.64
C THR A 123 -15.41 4.99 17.20
N ARG A 124 -14.70 3.99 16.67
CA ARG A 124 -14.70 2.61 17.16
C ARG A 124 -13.29 2.11 17.34
N VAL A 125 -13.06 1.24 18.31
CA VAL A 125 -11.79 0.53 18.48
C VAL A 125 -12.04 -0.96 18.27
N PHE A 126 -11.23 -1.55 17.40
CA PHE A 126 -11.29 -2.97 17.07
C PHE A 126 -9.99 -3.65 17.52
N GLY A 127 -10.10 -4.88 18.01
CA GLY A 127 -8.94 -5.74 18.23
C GLY A 127 -8.34 -6.15 16.88
N THR A 128 -7.01 -6.12 16.77
CA THR A 128 -6.29 -6.58 15.58
C THR A 128 -4.97 -7.25 16.00
N LYS A 129 -4.04 -7.41 15.09
CA LYS A 129 -2.69 -7.92 15.36
C LYS A 129 -1.67 -6.83 15.07
N GLU A 130 -0.58 -6.85 15.82
CA GLU A 130 0.54 -5.93 15.59
C GLU A 130 1.00 -5.99 14.13
N GLY A 131 1.05 -4.83 13.49
CA GLY A 131 1.42 -4.71 12.10
C GLY A 131 0.41 -5.28 11.11
N ALA A 132 -0.87 -5.43 11.48
CA ALA A 132 -1.92 -5.77 10.54
C ALA A 132 -1.96 -4.76 9.38
N ILE A 133 -2.19 -5.28 8.19
CA ILE A 133 -2.19 -4.50 6.95
C ILE A 133 -3.63 -4.12 6.61
N PRO A 134 -3.92 -2.84 6.32
CA PRO A 134 -5.27 -2.46 5.88
C PRO A 134 -5.63 -3.19 4.58
N TYR A 135 -6.80 -3.82 4.59
CA TYR A 135 -7.37 -4.51 3.43
C TYR A 135 -8.53 -3.70 2.86
N LEU A 136 -8.33 -3.24 1.63
CA LEU A 136 -9.35 -2.63 0.80
C LEU A 136 -9.58 -3.55 -0.39
N ASN A 137 -10.83 -3.98 -0.59
CA ASN A 137 -11.14 -4.95 -1.64
C ASN A 137 -10.72 -4.43 -3.03
N LEU A 138 -10.05 -5.27 -3.81
CA LEU A 138 -9.50 -4.97 -5.14
C LEU A 138 -8.38 -3.90 -5.16
N SER A 139 -7.84 -3.45 -4.03
CA SER A 139 -6.66 -2.61 -3.99
C SER A 139 -5.39 -3.45 -4.05
N PHE A 140 -4.75 -3.50 -5.22
CA PHE A 140 -3.52 -4.26 -5.44
C PHE A 140 -2.27 -3.51 -4.97
N ALA A 141 -2.31 -2.19 -4.85
CA ALA A 141 -1.21 -1.42 -4.28
C ALA A 141 -1.07 -1.65 -2.75
N LEU A 142 -2.18 -1.87 -2.03
CA LEU A 142 -2.14 -2.28 -0.62
C LEU A 142 -1.68 -3.75 -0.49
N LEU A 143 -2.14 -4.66 -1.36
CA LEU A 143 -1.64 -6.04 -1.40
C LEU A 143 -0.15 -6.10 -1.75
N GLU A 144 0.33 -5.25 -2.65
CA GLU A 144 1.75 -5.13 -2.97
C GLU A 144 2.57 -4.72 -1.74
N GLN A 145 2.03 -3.85 -0.87
CA GLN A 145 2.71 -3.48 0.38
C GLN A 145 2.86 -4.69 1.31
N ALA A 146 1.86 -5.58 1.37
CA ALA A 146 1.93 -6.84 2.10
C ALA A 146 3.06 -7.75 1.55
N VAL A 147 3.15 -7.88 0.23
CA VAL A 147 4.21 -8.66 -0.43
C VAL A 147 5.60 -8.09 -0.14
N ARG A 148 5.76 -6.77 -0.25
CA ARG A 148 7.01 -6.07 0.05
C ARG A 148 7.45 -6.27 1.51
N ARG A 149 6.50 -6.20 2.45
CA ARG A 149 6.74 -6.46 3.86
C ARG A 149 7.18 -7.90 4.10
N ALA A 150 6.46 -8.87 3.56
CA ALA A 150 6.79 -10.29 3.69
C ALA A 150 8.21 -10.63 3.16
N ARG A 151 8.66 -9.96 2.10
CA ARG A 151 10.01 -10.14 1.57
C ARG A 151 11.10 -9.53 2.44
N ARG A 152 10.82 -8.44 3.17
CA ARG A 152 11.77 -7.84 4.11
C ARG A 152 11.95 -8.67 5.37
N THR A 153 10.89 -9.33 5.81
CA THR A 153 10.88 -10.20 6.98
C THR A 153 11.15 -11.63 6.50
N GLN A 154 12.40 -12.05 6.47
CA GLN A 154 12.79 -13.39 6.05
C GLN A 154 11.92 -14.46 6.71
N GLY A 155 11.12 -15.18 5.93
CA GLY A 155 10.27 -16.27 6.40
C GLY A 155 8.87 -15.87 6.87
N ALA A 156 8.43 -14.62 6.74
CA ALA A 156 7.05 -14.24 7.07
C ALA A 156 6.08 -14.83 6.04
N SER A 157 5.66 -16.07 6.29
CA SER A 157 4.59 -16.73 5.53
C SER A 157 3.19 -16.34 6.03
N HIS A 158 3.11 -15.70 7.20
CA HIS A 158 1.87 -15.28 7.84
C HIS A 158 1.81 -13.77 7.99
N LEU A 159 0.67 -13.21 7.64
CA LEU A 159 0.32 -11.80 7.77
C LEU A 159 -1.11 -11.71 8.28
N ASP A 160 -1.45 -10.59 8.89
CA ASP A 160 -2.82 -10.29 9.26
C ASP A 160 -3.29 -9.06 8.50
N PHE A 161 -4.51 -9.12 7.98
CA PHE A 161 -5.16 -8.01 7.29
C PHE A 161 -6.32 -7.50 8.15
N PHE A 162 -6.42 -6.19 8.25
CA PHE A 162 -7.57 -5.53 8.85
C PHE A 162 -8.53 -5.07 7.76
N ASN A 163 -9.72 -5.67 7.71
CA ASN A 163 -10.75 -5.33 6.73
C ASN A 163 -11.35 -3.95 7.03
N LEU A 164 -11.06 -2.97 6.19
CA LEU A 164 -11.52 -1.60 6.35
C LEU A 164 -13.06 -1.46 6.26
N GLY A 165 -13.73 -2.37 5.53
CA GLY A 165 -15.18 -2.35 5.40
C GLY A 165 -15.94 -2.99 6.55
N GLY A 166 -15.30 -3.85 7.33
CA GLY A 166 -15.97 -4.64 8.37
C GLY A 166 -15.33 -4.63 9.75
N GLY A 167 -14.11 -4.08 9.89
CA GLY A 167 -13.40 -4.01 11.17
C GLY A 167 -12.88 -5.36 11.70
N GLN A 168 -12.87 -6.42 10.86
CA GLN A 168 -12.36 -7.72 11.26
C GLN A 168 -10.89 -7.88 10.86
N THR A 169 -10.13 -8.58 11.70
CA THR A 169 -8.79 -9.05 11.35
C THR A 169 -8.89 -10.41 10.68
N ILE A 170 -8.27 -10.57 9.52
CA ILE A 170 -8.28 -11.77 8.70
C ILE A 170 -6.84 -12.25 8.56
N SER A 171 -6.54 -13.45 9.03
CA SER A 171 -5.23 -14.06 8.85
C SER A 171 -5.01 -14.44 7.39
N ALA A 172 -3.79 -14.21 6.93
CA ALA A 172 -3.37 -14.48 5.57
C ALA A 172 -2.06 -15.25 5.52
N ARG A 173 -1.86 -15.96 4.41
CA ARG A 173 -0.65 -16.74 4.17
C ARG A 173 -0.06 -16.41 2.81
N ILE A 174 1.22 -16.08 2.79
CA ILE A 174 2.00 -15.97 1.56
C ILE A 174 2.83 -17.24 1.37
N SER A 175 2.76 -17.82 0.18
CA SER A 175 3.54 -18.99 -0.22
C SER A 175 4.14 -18.78 -1.61
N PRO A 176 5.45 -19.02 -1.81
CA PRO A 176 6.05 -18.94 -3.14
C PRO A 176 5.45 -20.02 -4.04
N LEU A 177 5.22 -19.70 -5.32
CA LEU A 177 4.86 -20.64 -6.39
C LEU A 177 6.02 -20.80 -7.40
N GLY A 178 7.04 -19.93 -7.30
CA GLY A 178 8.21 -19.89 -8.16
C GLY A 178 9.06 -18.67 -7.81
N SER A 179 10.01 -18.32 -8.68
CA SER A 179 10.91 -17.19 -8.49
C SER A 179 10.21 -15.83 -8.64
N ASP A 180 9.18 -15.77 -9.48
CA ASP A 180 8.46 -14.58 -9.95
C ASP A 180 6.96 -14.62 -9.63
N SER A 181 6.51 -15.60 -8.84
CA SER A 181 5.11 -15.81 -8.52
C SER A 181 4.91 -16.27 -7.08
N LEU A 182 3.77 -15.89 -6.52
CA LEU A 182 3.36 -16.26 -5.18
C LEU A 182 1.85 -16.48 -5.10
N LYS A 183 1.47 -17.23 -4.09
CA LYS A 183 0.10 -17.39 -3.63
C LYS A 183 -0.09 -16.58 -2.36
N LEU A 184 -1.15 -15.78 -2.32
CA LEU A 184 -1.61 -15.09 -1.12
C LEU A 184 -3.03 -15.56 -0.84
N ASP A 185 -3.22 -16.23 0.28
CA ASP A 185 -4.51 -16.63 0.81
C ASP A 185 -4.93 -15.63 1.90
N ILE A 186 -6.09 -14.97 1.74
CA ILE A 186 -6.68 -14.06 2.74
C ILE A 186 -8.07 -14.62 3.07
N GLY A 187 -8.22 -15.26 4.22
CA GLY A 187 -9.41 -16.06 4.50
C GLY A 187 -9.66 -17.08 3.39
N ASP A 188 -10.85 -17.04 2.80
CA ASP A 188 -11.24 -17.96 1.71
C ASP A 188 -10.84 -17.47 0.32
N ILE A 189 -10.26 -16.26 0.21
CA ILE A 189 -9.89 -15.66 -1.08
C ILE A 189 -8.44 -15.99 -1.38
N ARG A 190 -8.22 -16.59 -2.55
CA ARG A 190 -6.88 -16.92 -3.05
C ARG A 190 -6.47 -16.02 -4.20
N PHE A 191 -5.28 -15.42 -4.05
CA PHE A 191 -4.62 -14.63 -5.08
C PHE A 191 -3.41 -15.40 -5.62
N HIS A 192 -3.31 -15.51 -6.93
CA HIS A 192 -2.09 -15.94 -7.62
C HIS A 192 -1.46 -14.70 -8.24
N LEU A 193 -0.35 -14.22 -7.67
CA LEU A 193 0.28 -12.98 -8.06
C LEU A 193 1.61 -13.24 -8.76
N ARG A 194 1.86 -12.52 -9.86
CA ARG A 194 3.18 -12.37 -10.45
C ARG A 194 3.86 -11.17 -9.81
N VAL A 195 5.13 -11.35 -9.42
CA VAL A 195 5.87 -10.34 -8.67
C VAL A 195 7.31 -10.27 -9.15
N ASP A 196 7.90 -9.09 -9.10
CA ASP A 196 9.33 -8.95 -9.38
C ASP A 196 10.20 -9.20 -8.13
N ARG A 197 11.52 -9.00 -8.30
CA ARG A 197 12.49 -9.20 -7.21
C ARG A 197 12.31 -8.22 -6.06
N GLU A 198 11.81 -7.02 -6.32
CA GLU A 198 11.53 -5.97 -5.35
C GLU A 198 10.18 -6.15 -4.64
N GLY A 199 9.40 -7.17 -5.03
CA GLY A 199 8.07 -7.45 -4.50
C GLY A 199 6.97 -6.57 -5.09
N ARG A 200 7.22 -5.94 -6.27
CA ARG A 200 6.16 -5.26 -7.01
C ARG A 200 5.25 -6.31 -7.63
N VAL A 201 3.94 -6.10 -7.50
CA VAL A 201 2.93 -6.91 -8.16
C VAL A 201 2.86 -6.51 -9.64
N LEU A 202 3.12 -7.44 -10.54
CA LEU A 202 3.06 -7.24 -11.99
C LEU A 202 1.71 -7.63 -12.59
N GLY A 203 0.86 -8.30 -11.79
CA GLY A 203 -0.45 -8.77 -12.16
C GLY A 203 -0.78 -10.08 -11.45
N GLY A 204 -1.89 -10.71 -11.83
CA GLY A 204 -2.31 -11.95 -11.21
C GLY A 204 -3.73 -12.34 -11.53
N ARG A 205 -4.28 -13.24 -10.72
CA ARG A 205 -5.66 -13.69 -10.82
C ARG A 205 -6.23 -14.08 -9.47
N ILE A 206 -7.54 -14.00 -9.35
CA ILE A 206 -8.33 -14.46 -8.21
C ILE A 206 -9.27 -15.56 -8.76
N PRO A 207 -8.86 -16.86 -8.73
CA PRO A 207 -9.60 -17.94 -9.41
C PRO A 207 -11.03 -18.11 -8.92
N SER A 208 -11.28 -17.95 -7.61
CA SER A 208 -12.61 -18.08 -7.01
C SER A 208 -13.63 -17.03 -7.49
N GLN A 209 -13.14 -15.93 -8.08
CA GLN A 209 -13.95 -14.80 -8.56
C GLN A 209 -13.82 -14.61 -10.08
N ASP A 210 -13.07 -15.46 -10.77
CA ASP A 210 -12.73 -15.33 -12.20
C ASP A 210 -12.18 -13.95 -12.57
N LEU A 211 -11.35 -13.38 -11.67
CA LEU A 211 -10.74 -12.07 -11.89
C LEU A 211 -9.30 -12.20 -12.36
N VAL A 212 -8.96 -11.38 -13.34
CA VAL A 212 -7.59 -11.17 -13.85
C VAL A 212 -7.16 -9.74 -13.58
N VAL A 213 -5.90 -9.59 -13.19
CA VAL A 213 -5.29 -8.31 -12.80
C VAL A 213 -4.05 -8.05 -13.62
N GLU A 214 -3.93 -6.85 -14.15
CA GLU A 214 -2.78 -6.41 -14.93
C GLU A 214 -2.26 -5.08 -14.39
N ARG A 215 -0.94 -4.97 -14.18
CA ARG A 215 -0.27 -3.70 -13.92
C ARG A 215 0.03 -3.00 -15.24
N ARG A 216 -0.12 -1.66 -15.25
CA ARG A 216 0.19 -0.77 -16.37
C ARG A 216 1.01 0.44 -15.91
#